data_e06862f5b798f7e2d61f6f574ea70238
#
_entry.id   e06862f5b798f7e2d61f6f574ea70238
#
_cell.length_a   1.000
_cell.length_b   1.000
_cell.length_c   1.000
_cell.angle_alpha   90.00
_cell.angle_beta   90.00
_cell.angle_gamma   90.00
#
_symmetry.space_group_name_H-M   'P 1'
#
loop_
_entity.id
_entity.type
_entity.pdbx_description
1 polymer ?
#
loop_
_entity_poly.entity_id
_entity_poly.type
_entity_poly.pdbx_seq_one_letter_code
_entity_poly.pdbx_strand_id
1 'polypeptide(L)'
;GSSGSVSASRTTFMAGNAVRGAASSAVEAWRAEERPAVAEYTYLAPKTTPFDPETGHGVPNFAYGYVAEVVEVEVDTGTGEIRVPRILCANDVGKAINPRLVEGQIEGGTVQALGWSTMENFLTAGGKALTHRLSTYLIPTALDVPETIESIIVETPDSRGPWGARGMGEMPFIPLAPALAAAVHDATGVWFDTFPLTPERVLH
;
A
#
# COMPACT_ATOMS: atom_id res chain seq x y z
N GLY A 1 17.96 -3.31 18.70
CA GLY A 1 17.12 -2.12 18.82
C GLY A 1 15.71 -2.37 18.32
N SER A 2 14.79 -1.48 18.62
CA SER A 2 13.39 -1.54 18.16
C SER A 2 13.08 -0.37 17.23
N SER A 3 12.41 -0.63 16.11
CA SER A 3 11.87 0.39 15.20
C SER A 3 10.41 0.77 15.52
N GLY A 4 9.83 0.19 16.57
CA GLY A 4 8.43 0.32 16.92
C GLY A 4 7.53 -0.58 16.04
N SER A 5 6.22 -0.25 15.97
CA SER A 5 5.28 -1.00 15.13
C SER A 5 5.58 -0.82 13.63
N VAL A 6 5.29 -1.87 12.87
CA VAL A 6 5.38 -1.88 11.41
C VAL A 6 4.01 -1.51 10.84
N SER A 7 3.70 -0.23 10.81
CA SER A 7 2.44 0.31 10.28
C SER A 7 2.74 1.54 9.43
N ALA A 8 1.81 1.91 8.55
CA ALA A 8 1.96 3.03 7.62
C ALA A 8 3.24 2.96 6.79
N SER A 9 3.67 1.76 6.42
CA SER A 9 4.87 1.48 5.61
C SER A 9 6.16 2.12 6.13
N ARG A 10 6.27 2.32 7.44
CA ARG A 10 7.34 3.12 8.06
C ARG A 10 8.66 2.39 8.27
N THR A 11 8.71 1.07 8.17
CA THR A 11 9.89 0.27 8.57
C THR A 11 11.15 0.69 7.84
N THR A 12 11.11 0.75 6.52
CA THR A 12 12.28 1.16 5.71
C THR A 12 12.75 2.55 6.06
N PHE A 13 11.82 3.49 6.28
CA PHE A 13 12.16 4.87 6.61
C PHE A 13 12.83 4.98 8.00
N MET A 14 12.23 4.36 9.01
CA MET A 14 12.70 4.46 10.40
C MET A 14 13.95 3.63 10.65
N ALA A 15 13.87 2.33 10.37
CA ALA A 15 14.99 1.41 10.59
C ALA A 15 16.16 1.70 9.63
N GLY A 16 15.87 2.05 8.38
CA GLY A 16 16.88 2.40 7.40
C GLY A 16 17.70 3.62 7.81
N ASN A 17 17.07 4.68 8.32
CA ASN A 17 17.79 5.84 8.83
C ASN A 17 18.59 5.52 10.11
N ALA A 18 18.08 4.66 10.99
CA ALA A 18 18.82 4.22 12.17
C ALA A 18 20.07 3.41 11.78
N VAL A 19 19.94 2.46 10.87
CA VAL A 19 21.07 1.66 10.34
C VAL A 19 22.09 2.54 9.63
N ARG A 20 21.62 3.47 8.78
CA ARG A 20 22.50 4.43 8.10
C ARG A 20 23.30 5.26 9.07
N GLY A 21 22.66 5.81 10.12
CA GLY A 21 23.33 6.58 11.16
C GLY A 21 24.38 5.76 11.90
N ALA A 22 24.04 4.57 12.38
CA ALA A 22 24.96 3.69 13.09
C ALA A 22 26.14 3.27 12.19
N ALA A 23 25.88 2.92 10.92
CA ALA A 23 26.94 2.56 9.99
C ALA A 23 27.91 3.73 9.71
N SER A 24 27.38 4.96 9.55
CA SER A 24 28.22 6.16 9.37
C SER A 24 29.14 6.38 10.59
N SER A 25 28.59 6.32 11.80
CA SER A 25 29.39 6.49 13.03
C SER A 25 30.43 5.36 13.19
N ALA A 26 30.09 4.13 12.86
CA ALA A 26 31.05 3.02 12.91
C ALA A 26 32.18 3.19 11.88
N VAL A 27 31.90 3.70 10.68
CA VAL A 27 32.93 4.02 9.69
C VAL A 27 33.83 5.14 10.13
N GLU A 28 33.31 6.16 10.82
CA GLU A 28 34.12 7.24 11.40
C GLU A 28 35.06 6.72 12.48
N ALA A 29 34.55 5.89 13.41
CA ALA A 29 35.36 5.22 14.42
C ALA A 29 36.46 4.34 13.81
N TRP A 30 36.11 3.59 12.76
CA TRP A 30 37.09 2.78 12.00
C TRP A 30 38.21 3.64 11.40
N ARG A 31 37.87 4.78 10.79
CA ARG A 31 38.85 5.72 10.21
C ARG A 31 39.73 6.37 11.27
N ALA A 32 39.19 6.56 12.50
CA ALA A 32 39.93 7.01 13.66
C ALA A 32 40.78 5.90 14.34
N GLU A 33 40.92 4.75 13.69
CA GLU A 33 41.67 3.59 14.17
C GLU A 33 41.12 2.92 15.44
N GLU A 34 39.89 3.19 15.82
CA GLU A 34 39.20 2.50 16.91
C GLU A 34 38.90 1.04 16.53
N ARG A 35 39.23 0.09 17.44
CA ARG A 35 39.02 -1.36 17.23
C ARG A 35 38.56 -2.04 18.51
N PRO A 36 37.40 -2.74 18.50
CA PRO A 36 36.44 -2.84 17.36
C PRO A 36 35.71 -1.50 17.17
N ALA A 37 35.41 -1.14 15.91
CA ALA A 37 34.59 0.01 15.57
C ALA A 37 33.10 -0.37 15.71
N VAL A 38 32.51 0.00 16.83
CA VAL A 38 31.10 -0.28 17.15
C VAL A 38 30.39 1.04 17.41
N ALA A 39 29.21 1.23 16.84
CA ALA A 39 28.41 2.42 17.06
C ALA A 39 26.93 2.09 17.17
N GLU A 40 26.24 2.93 17.94
CA GLU A 40 24.79 2.93 18.07
C GLU A 40 24.24 4.27 17.59
N TYR A 41 23.05 4.23 17.00
CA TYR A 41 22.36 5.42 16.54
C TYR A 41 20.84 5.29 16.74
N THR A 42 20.24 6.32 17.33
CA THR A 42 18.80 6.42 17.48
C THR A 42 18.26 7.46 16.50
N TYR A 43 17.53 7.00 15.47
CA TYR A 43 16.85 7.92 14.57
C TYR A 43 15.57 8.46 15.22
N LEU A 44 15.46 9.77 15.29
CA LEU A 44 14.25 10.45 15.73
C LEU A 44 13.51 11.01 14.51
N ALA A 45 12.27 10.57 14.32
CA ALA A 45 11.42 11.08 13.26
C ALA A 45 11.16 12.58 13.43
N PRO A 46 10.98 13.34 12.34
CA PRO A 46 10.52 14.72 12.41
C PRO A 46 9.23 14.85 13.22
N LYS A 47 9.10 15.97 13.94
CA LYS A 47 7.89 16.25 14.71
C LYS A 47 6.70 16.44 13.77
N THR A 48 5.56 15.90 14.19
CA THR A 48 4.27 16.06 13.54
C THR A 48 3.29 16.74 14.49
N THR A 49 2.23 17.32 13.94
CA THR A 49 1.10 17.86 14.70
C THR A 49 -0.18 17.15 14.27
N PRO A 50 -1.09 16.81 15.20
CA PRO A 50 -2.39 16.27 14.84
C PRO A 50 -3.19 17.31 14.04
N PHE A 51 -4.25 16.85 13.38
CA PHE A 51 -5.24 17.77 12.82
C PHE A 51 -5.99 18.48 13.92
N ASP A 52 -6.17 19.78 13.75
CA ASP A 52 -7.11 20.57 14.52
C ASP A 52 -8.54 20.18 14.12
N PRO A 53 -9.37 19.70 15.04
CA PRO A 53 -10.71 19.22 14.70
C PRO A 53 -11.66 20.32 14.20
N GLU A 54 -11.40 21.60 14.51
CA GLU A 54 -12.24 22.74 14.11
C GLU A 54 -11.86 23.26 12.72
N THR A 55 -10.55 23.30 12.43
CA THR A 55 -10.05 23.89 11.18
C THR A 55 -9.60 22.86 10.15
N GLY A 56 -9.38 21.61 10.56
CA GLY A 56 -8.80 20.56 9.72
C GLY A 56 -7.32 20.76 9.39
N HIS A 57 -6.66 21.76 9.96
CA HIS A 57 -5.25 22.03 9.72
C HIS A 57 -4.36 21.19 10.64
N GLY A 58 -3.22 20.76 10.11
CA GLY A 58 -2.21 19.99 10.82
C GLY A 58 -1.12 19.47 9.91
N VAL A 59 -0.06 18.92 10.52
CA VAL A 59 1.03 18.23 9.80
C VAL A 59 1.19 16.84 10.43
N PRO A 60 0.22 15.93 10.21
CA PRO A 60 0.18 14.62 10.86
C PRO A 60 1.26 13.67 10.34
N ASN A 61 1.76 13.91 9.13
CA ASN A 61 2.77 13.08 8.49
C ASN A 61 3.96 13.93 8.03
N PHE A 62 5.15 13.36 8.08
CA PHE A 62 6.37 14.02 7.60
C PHE A 62 6.88 13.47 6.27
N ALA A 63 6.32 12.36 5.81
CA ALA A 63 6.63 11.75 4.51
C ALA A 63 5.33 11.29 3.85
N TYR A 64 5.28 11.41 2.54
CA TYR A 64 4.13 11.03 1.71
C TYR A 64 4.60 10.13 0.59
N GLY A 65 3.79 9.12 0.25
CA GLY A 65 3.92 8.35 -0.96
C GLY A 65 2.92 8.84 -2.01
N TYR A 66 3.23 8.61 -3.28
CA TYR A 66 2.36 8.94 -4.40
C TYR A 66 2.15 7.69 -5.23
N VAL A 67 0.90 7.42 -5.55
CA VAL A 67 0.52 6.26 -6.35
C VAL A 67 -0.61 6.64 -7.31
N ALA A 68 -0.56 6.11 -8.51
CA ALA A 68 -1.61 6.22 -9.51
C ALA A 68 -1.89 4.83 -10.08
N GLU A 69 -3.17 4.51 -10.25
CA GLU A 69 -3.61 3.26 -10.84
C GLU A 69 -4.57 3.45 -11.99
N VAL A 70 -4.46 2.55 -12.97
CA VAL A 70 -5.41 2.39 -14.06
C VAL A 70 -5.90 0.95 -14.03
N VAL A 71 -7.20 0.76 -14.06
CA VAL A 71 -7.86 -0.54 -14.03
C VAL A 71 -8.67 -0.73 -15.31
N GLU A 72 -8.44 -1.83 -16.01
CA GLU A 72 -9.26 -2.27 -17.13
C GLU A 72 -10.28 -3.29 -16.62
N VAL A 73 -11.54 -3.13 -17.01
CA VAL A 73 -12.62 -4.03 -16.60
C VAL A 73 -13.43 -4.53 -17.79
N GLU A 74 -13.95 -5.73 -17.63
CA GLU A 74 -15.01 -6.31 -18.45
C GLU A 74 -16.21 -6.56 -17.53
N VAL A 75 -17.37 -6.02 -17.85
CA VAL A 75 -18.61 -6.18 -17.05
C VAL A 75 -19.64 -6.92 -17.87
N ASP A 76 -20.04 -8.09 -17.39
CA ASP A 76 -21.20 -8.79 -17.94
C ASP A 76 -22.48 -8.22 -17.33
N THR A 77 -23.18 -7.39 -18.07
CA THR A 77 -24.42 -6.74 -17.61
C THR A 77 -25.60 -7.72 -17.46
N GLY A 78 -25.48 -8.95 -17.94
CA GLY A 78 -26.51 -10.00 -17.76
C GLY A 78 -26.32 -10.79 -16.46
N THR A 79 -25.08 -10.91 -15.98
CA THR A 79 -24.76 -11.65 -14.74
C THR A 79 -24.26 -10.75 -13.60
N GLY A 80 -23.81 -9.52 -13.90
CA GLY A 80 -23.18 -8.61 -12.96
C GLY A 80 -21.71 -8.97 -12.65
N GLU A 81 -21.14 -9.96 -13.34
CA GLU A 81 -19.75 -10.36 -13.14
C GLU A 81 -18.79 -9.28 -13.65
N ILE A 82 -17.81 -8.95 -12.81
CA ILE A 82 -16.70 -8.05 -13.15
C ILE A 82 -15.44 -8.87 -13.30
N ARG A 83 -14.81 -8.80 -14.46
CA ARG A 83 -13.47 -9.32 -14.70
C ARG A 83 -12.50 -8.17 -14.83
N VAL A 84 -11.33 -8.30 -14.21
CA VAL A 84 -10.25 -7.31 -14.27
C VAL A 84 -9.06 -7.94 -14.99
N PRO A 85 -8.92 -7.76 -16.31
CA PRO A 85 -7.84 -8.38 -17.07
C PRO A 85 -6.49 -7.71 -16.83
N ARG A 86 -6.47 -6.40 -16.54
CA ARG A 86 -5.23 -5.65 -16.42
C ARG A 86 -5.31 -4.53 -15.41
N ILE A 87 -4.22 -4.36 -14.66
CA ILE A 87 -4.00 -3.23 -13.75
C ILE A 87 -2.62 -2.64 -14.02
N LEU A 88 -2.52 -1.31 -14.11
CA LEU A 88 -1.26 -0.58 -14.08
C LEU A 88 -1.18 0.16 -12.77
N CYS A 89 -0.08 -0.01 -12.02
CA CYS A 89 0.12 0.63 -10.73
C CYS A 89 1.49 1.34 -10.70
N ALA A 90 1.47 2.67 -10.76
CA ALA A 90 2.66 3.51 -10.70
C ALA A 90 2.86 4.02 -9.27
N ASN A 91 4.01 3.70 -8.66
CA ASN A 91 4.33 4.05 -7.28
C ASN A 91 5.61 4.87 -7.21
N ASP A 92 5.56 6.08 -6.64
CA ASP A 92 6.76 6.82 -6.27
C ASP A 92 7.28 6.35 -4.92
N VAL A 93 8.32 5.57 -4.97
CA VAL A 93 8.96 4.93 -3.80
C VAL A 93 10.20 5.70 -3.31
N GLY A 94 10.41 6.91 -3.83
CA GLY A 94 11.66 7.62 -3.62
C GLY A 94 12.79 6.92 -4.37
N LYS A 95 13.74 6.32 -3.65
CA LYS A 95 14.73 5.41 -4.22
C LYS A 95 14.37 3.96 -3.89
N ALA A 96 14.19 3.14 -4.89
CA ALA A 96 13.95 1.71 -4.69
C ALA A 96 15.23 1.01 -4.19
N ILE A 97 15.24 0.59 -2.93
CA ILE A 97 16.39 -0.14 -2.35
C ILE A 97 16.46 -1.55 -2.95
N ASN A 98 15.32 -2.18 -3.15
CA ASN A 98 15.21 -3.48 -3.80
C ASN A 98 13.99 -3.47 -4.76
N PRO A 99 14.19 -3.20 -6.05
CA PRO A 99 13.09 -3.11 -7.02
C PRO A 99 12.19 -4.35 -7.07
N ARG A 100 12.76 -5.56 -7.00
CA ARG A 100 11.97 -6.80 -7.02
C ARG A 100 11.04 -6.95 -5.81
N LEU A 101 11.49 -6.52 -4.63
CA LEU A 101 10.62 -6.53 -3.45
C LEU A 101 9.57 -5.43 -3.53
N VAL A 102 9.86 -4.32 -4.19
CA VAL A 102 8.89 -3.26 -4.47
C VAL A 102 7.80 -3.79 -5.42
N GLU A 103 8.17 -4.42 -6.53
CA GLU A 103 7.24 -5.08 -7.45
C GLU A 103 6.32 -6.06 -6.71
N GLY A 104 6.89 -6.96 -5.90
CA GLY A 104 6.10 -7.91 -5.12
C GLY A 104 5.15 -7.25 -4.10
N GLN A 105 5.49 -6.08 -3.55
CA GLN A 105 4.57 -5.31 -2.71
C GLN A 105 3.46 -4.64 -3.53
N ILE A 106 3.77 -4.16 -4.74
CA ILE A 106 2.78 -3.58 -5.65
C ILE A 106 1.76 -4.66 -6.04
N GLU A 107 2.22 -5.79 -6.54
CA GLU A 107 1.36 -6.91 -6.94
C GLU A 107 0.50 -7.40 -5.77
N GLY A 108 1.10 -7.66 -4.61
CA GLY A 108 0.39 -8.15 -3.44
C GLY A 108 -0.61 -7.16 -2.87
N GLY A 109 -0.27 -5.88 -2.78
CA GLY A 109 -1.17 -4.82 -2.30
C GLY A 109 -2.36 -4.61 -3.23
N THR A 110 -2.11 -4.62 -4.54
CA THR A 110 -3.14 -4.51 -5.58
C THR A 110 -4.13 -5.67 -5.54
N VAL A 111 -3.65 -6.92 -5.41
CA VAL A 111 -4.53 -8.10 -5.31
C VAL A 111 -5.35 -8.08 -4.02
N GLN A 112 -4.78 -7.64 -2.89
CA GLN A 112 -5.57 -7.44 -1.66
C GLN A 112 -6.72 -6.44 -1.87
N ALA A 113 -6.42 -5.31 -2.50
CA ALA A 113 -7.44 -4.29 -2.76
C ALA A 113 -8.50 -4.77 -3.74
N LEU A 114 -8.13 -5.57 -4.74
CA LEU A 114 -9.06 -6.22 -5.65
C LEU A 114 -10.02 -7.13 -4.89
N GLY A 115 -9.51 -8.00 -4.03
CA GLY A 115 -10.32 -8.88 -3.18
C GLY A 115 -11.30 -8.10 -2.33
N TRP A 116 -10.84 -7.07 -1.63
CA TRP A 116 -11.69 -6.19 -0.83
C TRP A 116 -12.78 -5.51 -1.69
N SER A 117 -12.43 -5.13 -2.90
CA SER A 117 -13.33 -4.37 -3.78
C SER A 117 -14.38 -5.24 -4.47
N THR A 118 -14.14 -6.54 -4.68
CA THR A 118 -15.00 -7.39 -5.50
C THR A 118 -15.63 -8.57 -4.77
N MET A 119 -15.02 -9.11 -3.71
CA MET A 119 -15.49 -10.38 -3.13
C MET A 119 -15.47 -10.46 -1.60
N GLU A 120 -14.57 -9.75 -0.92
CA GLU A 120 -14.43 -9.88 0.54
C GLU A 120 -15.57 -9.18 1.26
N ASN A 121 -16.40 -9.96 1.95
CA ASN A 121 -17.58 -9.44 2.65
C ASN A 121 -17.61 -9.96 4.10
N PHE A 122 -17.16 -9.13 5.05
CA PHE A 122 -17.19 -9.46 6.46
C PHE A 122 -18.56 -9.14 7.07
N LEU A 123 -19.40 -10.16 7.21
CA LEU A 123 -20.75 -10.04 7.74
C LEU A 123 -20.79 -10.35 9.22
N THR A 124 -21.51 -9.55 9.98
CA THR A 124 -21.77 -9.74 11.41
C THR A 124 -23.26 -9.60 11.72
N ALA A 125 -23.75 -10.39 12.67
CA ALA A 125 -25.10 -10.25 13.22
C ALA A 125 -25.10 -10.57 14.71
N GLY A 126 -25.74 -9.73 15.53
CA GLY A 126 -25.83 -9.94 16.97
C GLY A 126 -24.47 -10.07 17.67
N GLY A 127 -23.44 -9.35 17.19
CA GLY A 127 -22.07 -9.42 17.73
C GLY A 127 -21.29 -10.66 17.32
N LYS A 128 -21.80 -11.48 16.41
CA LYS A 128 -21.13 -12.69 15.90
C LYS A 128 -20.73 -12.51 14.45
N ALA A 129 -19.50 -12.94 14.09
CA ALA A 129 -19.07 -13.03 12.70
C ALA A 129 -19.80 -14.18 12.00
N LEU A 130 -20.44 -13.89 10.87
CA LEU A 130 -21.11 -14.91 10.03
C LEU A 130 -20.13 -15.51 9.02
N THR A 131 -19.25 -14.67 8.47
CA THR A 131 -18.21 -15.06 7.50
C THR A 131 -16.88 -15.29 8.20
N HIS A 132 -16.82 -16.31 9.08
CA HIS A 132 -15.65 -16.57 9.93
C HIS A 132 -14.76 -17.73 9.42
N ARG A 133 -15.00 -18.22 8.21
CA ARG A 133 -14.23 -19.30 7.58
C ARG A 133 -13.84 -18.88 6.16
N LEU A 134 -12.73 -19.41 5.64
CA LEU A 134 -12.32 -19.15 4.26
C LEU A 134 -13.34 -19.61 3.21
N SER A 135 -14.21 -20.56 3.56
CA SER A 135 -15.33 -20.98 2.69
C SER A 135 -16.50 -19.99 2.66
N THR A 136 -16.51 -19.00 3.55
CA THR A 136 -17.59 -17.98 3.64
C THR A 136 -17.03 -16.56 3.56
N TYR A 137 -15.79 -16.35 3.93
CA TYR A 137 -15.05 -15.11 3.68
C TYR A 137 -14.10 -15.37 2.51
N LEU A 138 -14.54 -15.01 1.33
CA LEU A 138 -13.80 -15.27 0.09
C LEU A 138 -12.66 -14.28 -0.05
N ILE A 139 -11.46 -14.79 -0.27
CA ILE A 139 -10.28 -14.02 -0.64
C ILE A 139 -9.85 -14.41 -2.06
N PRO A 140 -9.14 -13.55 -2.79
CA PRO A 140 -8.67 -13.89 -4.13
C PRO A 140 -7.83 -15.16 -4.16
N THR A 141 -8.13 -16.03 -5.09
CA THR A 141 -7.30 -17.18 -5.45
C THR A 141 -6.41 -16.84 -6.64
N ALA A 142 -5.54 -17.76 -7.06
CA ALA A 142 -4.71 -17.57 -8.25
C ALA A 142 -5.52 -17.38 -9.55
N LEU A 143 -6.81 -17.79 -9.56
CA LEU A 143 -7.70 -17.62 -10.71
C LEU A 143 -8.37 -16.25 -10.76
N ASP A 144 -8.40 -15.55 -9.62
CA ASP A 144 -9.01 -14.22 -9.48
C ASP A 144 -7.99 -13.09 -9.69
N VAL A 145 -6.71 -13.45 -9.81
CA VAL A 145 -5.63 -12.46 -10.07
C VAL A 145 -5.71 -12.01 -11.52
N PRO A 146 -5.58 -10.70 -11.81
CA PRO A 146 -5.52 -10.18 -13.17
C PRO A 146 -4.44 -10.87 -14.02
N GLU A 147 -4.69 -11.02 -15.32
CA GLU A 147 -3.71 -11.58 -16.25
C GLU A 147 -2.40 -10.77 -16.27
N THR A 148 -2.53 -9.47 -16.05
CA THR A 148 -1.38 -8.54 -16.00
C THR A 148 -1.54 -7.53 -14.90
N ILE A 149 -0.55 -7.50 -13.99
CA ILE A 149 -0.33 -6.37 -13.07
C ILE A 149 0.98 -5.73 -13.47
N GLU A 150 0.90 -4.54 -14.06
CA GLU A 150 2.07 -3.78 -14.51
C GLU A 150 2.54 -2.85 -13.40
N SER A 151 3.69 -3.18 -12.81
CA SER A 151 4.31 -2.40 -11.74
C SER A 151 5.24 -1.35 -12.32
N ILE A 152 4.93 -0.07 -12.12
CA ILE A 152 5.74 1.07 -12.56
C ILE A 152 6.39 1.71 -11.34
N ILE A 153 7.71 1.55 -11.21
CA ILE A 153 8.48 2.14 -10.14
C ILE A 153 8.92 3.54 -10.56
N VAL A 154 8.40 4.55 -9.88
CA VAL A 154 8.83 5.95 -10.02
C VAL A 154 9.81 6.27 -8.90
N GLU A 155 10.92 6.90 -9.23
CA GLU A 155 11.96 7.26 -8.27
C GLU A 155 12.11 8.78 -8.16
N THR A 156 11.48 9.39 -7.14
CA THR A 156 11.70 10.78 -6.73
C THR A 156 12.32 10.77 -5.33
N PRO A 157 13.67 10.80 -5.20
CA PRO A 157 14.34 10.60 -3.93
C PRO A 157 13.84 11.55 -2.81
N ASP A 158 13.52 11.00 -1.65
CA ASP A 158 13.15 11.77 -0.47
C ASP A 158 14.41 12.20 0.28
N SER A 159 14.56 13.50 0.53
CA SER A 159 15.74 14.06 1.22
C SER A 159 15.90 13.59 2.67
N ARG A 160 14.82 13.12 3.30
CA ARG A 160 14.78 12.61 4.68
C ARG A 160 14.82 11.09 4.73
N GLY A 161 14.53 10.42 3.62
CA GLY A 161 14.54 8.97 3.53
C GLY A 161 15.95 8.39 3.51
N PRO A 162 16.14 7.16 4.02
CA PRO A 162 17.44 6.50 3.95
C PRO A 162 17.79 6.23 2.48
N TRP A 163 18.91 6.81 2.02
CA TRP A 163 19.33 6.77 0.61
C TRP A 163 18.26 7.25 -0.39
N GLY A 164 17.34 8.09 0.07
CA GLY A 164 16.26 8.62 -0.74
C GLY A 164 14.99 7.74 -0.79
N ALA A 165 14.92 6.65 -0.03
CA ALA A 165 13.77 5.75 -0.04
C ALA A 165 12.57 6.33 0.70
N ARG A 166 11.37 5.96 0.23
CA ARG A 166 10.08 6.17 0.93
C ARG A 166 9.50 4.83 1.38
N GLY A 167 8.55 4.86 2.30
CA GLY A 167 7.70 3.72 2.58
C GLY A 167 6.66 3.54 1.46
N MET A 168 6.36 2.30 1.09
CA MET A 168 5.46 2.03 -0.03
C MET A 168 4.58 0.78 0.15
N GLY A 169 4.77 -0.02 1.19
CA GLY A 169 4.15 -1.35 1.30
C GLY A 169 2.61 -1.36 1.31
N GLU A 170 1.95 -0.26 1.69
CA GLU A 170 0.48 -0.16 1.73
C GLU A 170 -0.09 0.77 0.67
N MET A 171 0.75 1.51 -0.05
CA MET A 171 0.29 2.49 -1.06
C MET A 171 -0.49 1.85 -2.21
N PRO A 172 -0.09 0.69 -2.76
CA PRO A 172 -0.78 0.09 -3.90
C PRO A 172 -2.22 -0.32 -3.59
N PHE A 173 -2.56 -0.50 -2.32
CA PHE A 173 -3.92 -0.85 -1.90
C PHE A 173 -4.91 0.31 -2.07
N ILE A 174 -4.46 1.55 -1.84
CA ILE A 174 -5.34 2.70 -1.61
C ILE A 174 -6.13 3.13 -2.85
N PRO A 175 -5.53 3.29 -4.05
CA PRO A 175 -6.24 3.82 -5.21
C PRO A 175 -7.05 2.79 -6.00
N LEU A 176 -6.90 1.50 -5.74
CA LEU A 176 -7.55 0.46 -6.55
C LEU A 176 -9.08 0.54 -6.47
N ALA A 177 -9.66 0.62 -5.28
CA ALA A 177 -11.10 0.65 -5.13
C ALA A 177 -11.76 1.80 -5.89
N PRO A 178 -11.31 3.06 -5.76
CA PRO A 178 -11.85 4.15 -6.56
C PRO A 178 -11.55 4.02 -8.06
N ALA A 179 -10.39 3.48 -8.46
CA ALA A 179 -10.07 3.24 -9.86
C ALA A 179 -10.99 2.16 -10.46
N LEU A 180 -11.25 1.08 -9.73
CA LEU A 180 -12.20 0.03 -10.12
C LEU A 180 -13.62 0.59 -10.24
N ALA A 181 -14.09 1.37 -9.25
CA ALA A 181 -15.42 1.98 -9.31
C ALA A 181 -15.57 2.91 -10.53
N ALA A 182 -14.53 3.68 -10.85
CA ALA A 182 -14.52 4.54 -12.04
C ALA A 182 -14.55 3.72 -13.33
N ALA A 183 -13.79 2.63 -13.42
CA ALA A 183 -13.77 1.75 -14.59
C ALA A 183 -15.12 1.05 -14.79
N VAL A 184 -15.75 0.57 -13.71
CA VAL A 184 -17.09 -0.04 -13.77
C VAL A 184 -18.14 1.01 -14.16
N HIS A 185 -18.02 2.24 -13.66
CA HIS A 185 -18.88 3.33 -14.09
C HIS A 185 -18.72 3.63 -15.59
N ASP A 186 -17.49 3.67 -16.08
CA ASP A 186 -17.23 3.91 -17.51
C ASP A 186 -17.86 2.81 -18.39
N ALA A 187 -17.84 1.56 -17.93
CA ALA A 187 -18.41 0.43 -18.62
C ALA A 187 -19.95 0.38 -18.56
N THR A 188 -20.56 0.81 -17.45
CA THR A 188 -22.01 0.61 -17.18
C THR A 188 -22.83 1.90 -17.17
N GLY A 189 -22.20 3.06 -16.97
CA GLY A 189 -22.84 4.34 -16.73
C GLY A 189 -23.36 4.52 -15.29
N VAL A 190 -23.15 3.55 -14.40
CA VAL A 190 -23.67 3.56 -13.02
C VAL A 190 -22.51 3.74 -12.01
N TRP A 191 -22.67 4.69 -11.06
CA TRP A 191 -21.78 4.83 -9.93
C TRP A 191 -22.19 3.91 -8.77
N PHE A 192 -21.22 3.18 -8.25
CA PHE A 192 -21.38 2.34 -7.07
C PHE A 192 -20.61 2.94 -5.90
N ASP A 193 -21.26 3.06 -4.76
CA ASP A 193 -20.71 3.64 -3.51
C ASP A 193 -20.56 2.62 -2.37
N THR A 194 -20.89 1.37 -2.66
CA THR A 194 -20.90 0.29 -1.66
C THR A 194 -20.06 -0.90 -2.15
N PHE A 195 -19.07 -1.28 -1.37
CA PHE A 195 -18.19 -2.42 -1.64
C PHE A 195 -18.52 -3.63 -0.73
N PRO A 196 -18.13 -4.85 -1.13
CA PRO A 196 -17.57 -5.25 -2.43
C PRO A 196 -18.58 -5.12 -3.57
N LEU A 197 -18.11 -4.92 -4.80
CA LEU A 197 -18.92 -4.91 -6.03
C LEU A 197 -19.24 -6.35 -6.44
N THR A 198 -20.12 -7.00 -5.68
CA THR A 198 -20.57 -8.36 -6.02
C THR A 198 -21.52 -8.35 -7.21
N PRO A 199 -21.67 -9.47 -7.95
CA PRO A 199 -22.59 -9.56 -9.08
C PRO A 199 -24.00 -9.07 -8.76
N GLU A 200 -24.52 -9.40 -7.58
CA GLU A 200 -25.85 -8.95 -7.15
C GLU A 200 -25.95 -7.43 -7.03
N ARG A 201 -24.87 -6.76 -6.59
CA ARG A 201 -24.85 -5.29 -6.47
C ARG A 201 -24.72 -4.59 -7.82
N VAL A 202 -24.02 -5.23 -8.76
CA VAL A 202 -23.84 -4.68 -10.11
C VAL A 202 -25.12 -4.78 -10.94
N LEU A 203 -25.97 -5.78 -10.67
CA LEU A 203 -27.27 -5.97 -11.34
C LEU A 203 -28.41 -5.09 -10.81
N HIS A 204 -28.25 -4.46 -9.63
CA HIS A 204 -29.25 -3.63 -8.96
C HIS A 204 -28.91 -2.13 -9.04
#